data_b75cb45417cab0542211ec9be80eabd5
#
_entry.id   b75cb45417cab0542211ec9be80eabd5
#
_cell.length_a   1.000
_cell.length_b   1.000
_cell.length_c   1.000
_cell.angle_alpha   90.00
_cell.angle_beta   90.00
_cell.angle_gamma   90.00
#
_symmetry.space_group_name_H-M   'P 1'
#
loop_
_entity.id
_entity.type
_entity.pdbx_description
1 polymer ?
#
loop_
_entity_poly.entity_id
_entity_poly.type
_entity_poly.pdbx_seq_one_letter_code
_entity_poly.pdbx_strand_id
1 'polypeptide(L)'
;MGKQFLIKDEVSFNQPQRPMILGTSVSTGNRHAPTHCGSLFTMTLVRLPDPERARRWCAEQRADGRSVGFVPTMGALHEGHLALVRRAVAENDVVCVSIFVNPLQFNDPKDLARYPRDFDADAAQLERVGCEMVFSGTLQQFFPKVKQADQIVTRDPGPCAEGLEGASRPGHFGGVATICERLFRVVGPGRAYFGEKDFQQSLVVKQLARELGFPEIVVCPTVREPSGLAYSSRNVLLTDAERQQATCLSKALFALRRAWHNGKRDAIELRTVMLHELEHGGVQVEYAELRDPHAWTVESPTGPMLRAQALVAARVGKVRLIDNLRLDRDDDVGAQ
;
A
#
# COMPACT_ATOMS: atom_id res chain seq x y z
N MET A 1 -56.91 5.39 19.45
CA MET A 1 -57.27 5.60 18.03
C MET A 1 -55.97 5.79 17.27
N GLY A 2 -55.35 4.87 16.63
CA GLY A 2 -55.79 3.85 15.68
C GLY A 2 -55.35 4.32 14.31
N LYS A 3 -54.30 3.75 13.77
CA LYS A 3 -54.28 3.08 12.48
C LYS A 3 -52.83 2.65 12.09
N GLN A 4 -52.65 1.34 12.11
CA GLN A 4 -51.58 0.63 11.41
C GLN A 4 -51.86 0.74 9.89
N PHE A 5 -50.79 0.88 9.11
CA PHE A 5 -50.75 0.48 7.70
C PHE A 5 -49.57 -0.43 7.46
N LEU A 6 -49.88 -1.69 7.25
CA LEU A 6 -49.03 -2.71 6.61
C LEU A 6 -49.12 -2.52 5.10
N ILE A 7 -48.00 -2.45 4.43
CA ILE A 7 -47.92 -2.78 3.00
C ILE A 7 -46.78 -3.82 2.87
N LYS A 8 -47.21 -5.04 2.50
CA LYS A 8 -46.39 -6.09 1.90
C LYS A 8 -46.29 -5.82 0.41
N ASP A 9 -45.10 -5.84 -0.15
CA ASP A 9 -44.91 -6.15 -1.56
C ASP A 9 -43.74 -7.13 -1.69
N GLU A 10 -44.12 -8.38 -1.97
CA GLU A 10 -43.21 -9.44 -2.42
C GLU A 10 -42.90 -9.22 -3.89
N VAL A 11 -41.67 -8.98 -4.25
CA VAL A 11 -41.18 -9.01 -5.64
C VAL A 11 -40.44 -10.33 -5.87
N SER A 12 -41.15 -11.22 -6.58
CA SER A 12 -40.67 -12.50 -7.11
C SER A 12 -39.66 -12.26 -8.23
N PHE A 13 -38.42 -12.70 -8.06
CA PHE A 13 -37.42 -12.75 -9.13
C PHE A 13 -37.51 -14.09 -9.88
N ASN A 14 -37.95 -14.00 -11.10
CA ASN A 14 -38.02 -15.10 -12.08
C ASN A 14 -36.61 -15.34 -12.66
N GLN A 15 -36.06 -16.54 -12.50
CA GLN A 15 -34.81 -16.98 -13.14
C GLN A 15 -35.11 -17.47 -14.57
N PRO A 16 -34.29 -17.12 -15.57
CA PRO A 16 -34.41 -17.73 -16.90
C PRO A 16 -33.71 -19.10 -16.94
N GLN A 17 -34.43 -20.12 -17.38
CA GLN A 17 -33.97 -21.49 -17.62
C GLN A 17 -33.00 -21.54 -18.81
N ARG A 18 -31.92 -22.29 -18.67
CA ARG A 18 -30.99 -22.64 -19.76
C ARG A 18 -31.57 -23.74 -20.64
N PRO A 19 -31.44 -23.67 -21.97
CA PRO A 19 -31.80 -24.78 -22.84
C PRO A 19 -30.72 -25.87 -22.85
N MET A 20 -31.16 -27.12 -22.70
CA MET A 20 -30.38 -28.33 -22.94
C MET A 20 -30.12 -28.48 -24.44
N ILE A 21 -28.86 -28.65 -24.83
CA ILE A 21 -28.52 -29.13 -26.18
C ILE A 21 -27.87 -30.50 -26.06
N LEU A 22 -28.52 -31.46 -26.71
CA LEU A 22 -28.11 -32.85 -26.87
C LEU A 22 -26.79 -32.95 -27.68
N GLY A 23 -26.00 -33.94 -27.34
CA GLY A 23 -24.68 -34.19 -27.90
C GLY A 23 -24.69 -34.76 -29.32
N THR A 24 -23.56 -34.56 -30.00
CA THR A 24 -23.07 -35.42 -31.08
C THR A 24 -21.53 -35.57 -30.98
N SER A 25 -21.14 -36.80 -31.07
CA SER A 25 -19.91 -37.54 -31.24
C SER A 25 -18.63 -36.86 -31.71
N VAL A 26 -17.55 -37.11 -30.94
CA VAL A 26 -16.20 -37.62 -31.26
C VAL A 26 -15.63 -37.28 -32.65
N SER A 27 -14.55 -36.48 -32.66
CA SER A 27 -13.43 -36.59 -33.60
C SER A 27 -12.12 -36.35 -32.87
N THR A 28 -11.28 -37.35 -32.83
CA THR A 28 -9.89 -37.34 -32.34
C THR A 28 -9.03 -36.53 -33.30
N GLY A 29 -8.81 -35.24 -33.00
CA GLY A 29 -7.85 -34.37 -33.67
C GLY A 29 -6.67 -34.06 -32.77
N ASN A 30 -5.52 -34.58 -33.11
CA ASN A 30 -4.20 -34.34 -32.55
C ASN A 30 -3.93 -32.83 -32.49
N ARG A 31 -4.06 -32.18 -31.31
CA ARG A 31 -3.66 -30.76 -31.14
C ARG A 31 -2.20 -30.72 -30.73
N HIS A 32 -1.38 -30.39 -31.68
CA HIS A 32 -0.04 -29.90 -31.40
C HIS A 32 -0.13 -28.71 -30.43
N ALA A 33 0.49 -28.87 -29.26
CA ALA A 33 0.78 -27.75 -28.35
C ALA A 33 1.62 -26.73 -29.10
N PRO A 34 1.30 -25.42 -29.06
CA PRO A 34 2.21 -24.42 -29.59
C PRO A 34 3.40 -24.36 -28.65
N THR A 35 4.55 -24.81 -29.15
CA THR A 35 5.86 -24.50 -28.58
C THR A 35 6.03 -22.99 -28.61
N HIS A 36 5.76 -22.30 -27.49
CA HIS A 36 6.19 -20.92 -27.30
C HIS A 36 7.72 -20.93 -27.27
N CYS A 37 8.29 -20.72 -28.44
CA CYS A 37 9.67 -20.26 -28.58
C CYS A 37 9.71 -18.87 -27.93
N GLY A 38 10.23 -18.81 -26.70
CA GLY A 38 10.40 -17.58 -25.95
C GLY A 38 11.38 -16.67 -26.64
N SER A 39 10.89 -15.81 -27.52
CA SER A 39 11.56 -14.58 -27.86
C SER A 39 11.62 -13.74 -26.58
N LEU A 40 12.81 -13.61 -26.00
CA LEU A 40 13.13 -12.61 -24.99
C LEU A 40 12.98 -11.23 -25.64
N PHE A 41 11.75 -10.74 -25.80
CA PHE A 41 11.52 -9.32 -25.98
C PHE A 41 11.89 -8.68 -24.64
N THR A 42 13.08 -8.15 -24.53
CA THR A 42 13.43 -7.17 -23.51
C THR A 42 12.51 -5.97 -23.75
N MET A 43 11.40 -5.92 -23.02
CA MET A 43 10.51 -4.77 -23.04
C MET A 43 11.30 -3.59 -22.47
N THR A 44 11.64 -2.62 -23.29
CA THR A 44 12.35 -1.42 -22.86
C THR A 44 11.37 -0.58 -22.02
N LEU A 45 11.75 -0.27 -20.81
CA LEU A 45 10.98 0.59 -19.90
C LEU A 45 10.76 1.98 -20.51
N VAL A 46 9.50 2.35 -20.70
CA VAL A 46 9.13 3.70 -21.14
C VAL A 46 9.34 4.69 -20.00
N ARG A 47 10.18 5.70 -20.20
CA ARG A 47 10.51 6.72 -19.18
C ARG A 47 9.87 8.06 -19.55
N LEU A 48 8.95 8.55 -18.73
CA LEU A 48 8.18 9.77 -18.99
C LEU A 48 8.40 10.80 -17.87
N PRO A 49 9.10 11.91 -18.13
CA PRO A 49 9.33 12.97 -17.13
C PRO A 49 8.16 13.96 -17.01
N ASP A 50 6.97 13.57 -17.43
CA ASP A 50 5.79 14.43 -17.50
C ASP A 50 4.51 13.64 -17.21
N PRO A 51 3.73 14.04 -16.17
CA PRO A 51 2.47 13.38 -15.81
C PRO A 51 1.43 13.39 -16.92
N GLU A 52 1.38 14.42 -17.77
CA GLU A 52 0.41 14.49 -18.86
C GLU A 52 0.72 13.47 -19.97
N ARG A 53 2.01 13.22 -20.25
CA ARG A 53 2.42 12.13 -21.15
C ARG A 53 2.08 10.77 -20.55
N ALA A 54 2.29 10.59 -19.25
CA ALA A 54 1.89 9.36 -18.54
C ALA A 54 0.38 9.14 -18.60
N ARG A 55 -0.42 10.21 -18.44
CA ARG A 55 -1.88 10.16 -18.55
C ARG A 55 -2.33 9.66 -19.93
N ARG A 56 -1.72 10.20 -20.99
CA ARG A 56 -2.01 9.76 -22.37
C ARG A 56 -1.64 8.29 -22.59
N TRP A 57 -0.46 7.88 -22.18
CA TRP A 57 -0.02 6.49 -22.28
C TRP A 57 -1.00 5.54 -21.56
N CYS A 58 -1.38 5.84 -20.32
CA CYS A 58 -2.35 5.02 -19.58
C CYS A 58 -3.74 4.98 -20.26
N ALA A 59 -4.17 6.09 -20.87
CA ALA A 59 -5.44 6.14 -21.60
C ALA A 59 -5.40 5.28 -22.88
N GLU A 60 -4.29 5.29 -23.62
CA GLU A 60 -4.05 4.45 -24.79
C GLU A 60 -4.08 2.97 -24.43
N GLN A 61 -3.37 2.56 -23.33
CA GLN A 61 -3.41 1.18 -22.88
C GLN A 61 -4.83 0.69 -22.61
N ARG A 62 -5.64 1.51 -21.94
CA ARG A 62 -7.05 1.17 -21.67
C ARG A 62 -7.92 1.17 -22.94
N ALA A 63 -7.66 2.06 -23.88
CA ALA A 63 -8.36 2.07 -25.17
C ALA A 63 -8.11 0.77 -25.98
N ASP A 64 -6.92 0.19 -25.80
CA ASP A 64 -6.55 -1.11 -26.36
C ASP A 64 -7.10 -2.30 -25.54
N GLY A 65 -7.95 -2.05 -24.54
CA GLY A 65 -8.57 -3.07 -23.70
C GLY A 65 -7.65 -3.66 -22.61
N ARG A 66 -6.47 -3.08 -22.39
CA ARG A 66 -5.51 -3.57 -21.39
C ARG A 66 -5.81 -3.05 -19.99
N SER A 67 -5.67 -3.90 -19.00
CA SER A 67 -5.70 -3.55 -17.57
C SER A 67 -4.41 -2.84 -17.17
N VAL A 68 -4.53 -1.78 -16.33
CA VAL A 68 -3.40 -0.96 -15.88
C VAL A 68 -3.21 -1.14 -14.38
N GLY A 69 -2.04 -1.66 -13.99
CA GLY A 69 -1.55 -1.66 -12.61
C GLY A 69 -0.71 -0.42 -12.33
N PHE A 70 -0.84 0.15 -11.13
CA PHE A 70 -0.12 1.35 -10.72
C PHE A 70 0.56 1.17 -9.37
N VAL A 71 1.83 1.57 -9.27
CA VAL A 71 2.57 1.60 -7.99
C VAL A 71 3.09 3.01 -7.74
N PRO A 72 2.48 3.79 -6.83
CA PRO A 72 2.99 5.10 -6.45
C PRO A 72 4.21 4.96 -5.54
N THR A 73 5.31 5.66 -5.88
CA THR A 73 6.52 5.69 -5.06
C THR A 73 7.13 7.09 -4.99
N MET A 74 8.01 7.28 -4.02
CA MET A 74 8.86 8.46 -3.95
C MET A 74 10.29 8.22 -4.49
N GLY A 75 10.54 7.06 -5.09
CA GLY A 75 11.90 6.62 -5.45
C GLY A 75 12.65 6.00 -4.26
N ALA A 76 13.97 5.86 -4.40
CA ALA A 76 14.82 5.09 -3.49
C ALA A 76 14.25 3.67 -3.29
N LEU A 77 14.05 2.99 -4.43
CA LEU A 77 13.37 1.71 -4.47
C LEU A 77 14.15 0.64 -3.70
N HIS A 78 13.41 -0.21 -3.05
CA HIS A 78 13.94 -1.37 -2.32
C HIS A 78 13.01 -2.56 -2.54
N GLU A 79 13.39 -3.74 -2.04
CA GLU A 79 12.66 -4.98 -2.27
C GLU A 79 11.18 -4.89 -1.91
N GLY A 80 10.79 -4.12 -0.88
CA GLY A 80 9.40 -3.85 -0.57
C GLY A 80 8.62 -3.20 -1.73
N HIS A 81 9.22 -2.22 -2.41
CA HIS A 81 8.61 -1.59 -3.59
C HIS A 81 8.57 -2.55 -4.78
N LEU A 82 9.67 -3.29 -5.02
CA LEU A 82 9.75 -4.25 -6.11
C LEU A 82 8.74 -5.39 -5.97
N ALA A 83 8.43 -5.80 -4.76
CA ALA A 83 7.36 -6.78 -4.49
C ALA A 83 5.99 -6.27 -4.92
N LEU A 84 5.68 -4.96 -4.68
CA LEU A 84 4.44 -4.36 -5.20
C LEU A 84 4.39 -4.38 -6.73
N VAL A 85 5.50 -4.05 -7.38
CA VAL A 85 5.59 -4.04 -8.85
C VAL A 85 5.41 -5.45 -9.40
N ARG A 86 6.10 -6.47 -8.85
CA ARG A 86 5.92 -7.87 -9.27
C ARG A 86 4.48 -8.34 -9.10
N ARG A 87 3.82 -7.96 -8.01
CA ARG A 87 2.40 -8.26 -7.79
C ARG A 87 1.52 -7.58 -8.83
N ALA A 88 1.81 -6.31 -9.15
CA ALA A 88 1.09 -5.58 -10.19
C ALA A 88 1.27 -6.22 -11.57
N VAL A 89 2.49 -6.61 -11.93
CA VAL A 89 2.82 -7.31 -13.20
C VAL A 89 2.10 -8.66 -13.30
N ALA A 90 1.97 -9.38 -12.21
CA ALA A 90 1.26 -10.66 -12.20
C ALA A 90 -0.28 -10.52 -12.37
N GLU A 91 -0.84 -9.35 -12.10
CA GLU A 91 -2.30 -9.13 -12.04
C GLU A 91 -2.84 -8.19 -13.11
N ASN A 92 -1.98 -7.58 -13.93
CA ASN A 92 -2.40 -6.61 -14.96
C ASN A 92 -1.64 -6.85 -16.26
N ASP A 93 -2.20 -6.37 -17.37
CA ASP A 93 -1.58 -6.46 -18.69
C ASP A 93 -0.41 -5.49 -18.86
N VAL A 94 -0.47 -4.34 -18.18
CA VAL A 94 0.63 -3.34 -18.15
C VAL A 94 0.73 -2.70 -16.77
N VAL A 95 1.95 -2.33 -16.39
CA VAL A 95 2.23 -1.70 -15.10
C VAL A 95 2.95 -0.38 -15.27
N CYS A 96 2.50 0.63 -14.54
CA CYS A 96 3.19 1.91 -14.44
C CYS A 96 3.58 2.23 -12.98
N VAL A 97 4.71 2.90 -12.82
CA VAL A 97 5.24 3.35 -11.53
C VAL A 97 5.45 4.85 -11.56
N SER A 98 5.04 5.56 -10.52
CA SER A 98 5.47 6.96 -10.34
C SER A 98 6.68 7.05 -9.42
N ILE A 99 7.61 7.95 -9.76
CA ILE A 99 8.71 8.35 -8.87
C ILE A 99 8.59 9.86 -8.65
N PHE A 100 8.02 10.24 -7.50
CA PHE A 100 7.85 11.65 -7.15
C PHE A 100 8.01 11.88 -5.65
N VAL A 101 9.05 12.60 -5.26
CA VAL A 101 9.28 13.02 -3.86
C VAL A 101 8.33 14.16 -3.55
N ASN A 102 7.22 13.84 -2.89
CA ASN A 102 6.14 14.78 -2.60
C ASN A 102 6.49 15.70 -1.42
N PRO A 103 6.72 16.99 -1.60
CA PRO A 103 7.09 17.89 -0.51
C PRO A 103 5.95 18.10 0.51
N LEU A 104 4.69 17.90 0.11
CA LEU A 104 3.52 18.13 0.94
C LEU A 104 3.40 17.17 2.13
N GLN A 105 4.08 16.02 2.08
CA GLN A 105 4.01 15.00 3.12
C GLN A 105 5.21 14.98 4.08
N PHE A 106 6.15 15.93 3.92
CA PHE A 106 7.31 16.07 4.80
C PHE A 106 7.09 17.18 5.83
N ASN A 107 7.21 16.83 7.11
CA ASN A 107 7.13 17.77 8.21
C ASN A 107 8.47 18.46 8.47
N ASP A 108 9.58 17.81 8.19
CA ASP A 108 10.93 18.33 8.35
C ASP A 108 11.56 18.62 6.97
N PRO A 109 11.88 19.89 6.66
CA PRO A 109 12.60 20.24 5.43
C PRO A 109 13.95 19.53 5.28
N LYS A 110 14.60 19.16 6.40
CA LYS A 110 15.86 18.43 6.37
C LYS A 110 15.66 16.97 5.93
N ASP A 111 14.55 16.34 6.31
CA ASP A 111 14.19 14.99 5.83
C ASP A 111 13.92 15.02 4.32
N LEU A 112 13.15 16.01 3.84
CA LEU A 112 12.92 16.23 2.41
C LEU A 112 14.21 16.45 1.62
N ALA A 113 15.12 17.26 2.15
CA ALA A 113 16.40 17.57 1.48
C ALA A 113 17.34 16.36 1.39
N ARG A 114 17.30 15.48 2.40
CA ARG A 114 18.13 14.26 2.48
C ARG A 114 17.51 13.05 1.81
N TYR A 115 16.26 13.14 1.38
CA TYR A 115 15.57 11.99 0.77
C TYR A 115 16.31 11.55 -0.50
N PRO A 116 16.71 10.27 -0.62
CA PRO A 116 17.52 9.79 -1.74
C PRO A 116 16.78 9.95 -3.07
N ARG A 117 17.51 10.35 -4.11
CA ARG A 117 16.99 10.55 -5.46
C ARG A 117 17.98 10.02 -6.47
N ASP A 118 17.69 8.86 -7.06
CA ASP A 118 18.45 8.28 -8.15
C ASP A 118 17.47 7.63 -9.12
N PHE A 119 16.94 8.45 -10.02
CA PHE A 119 15.92 8.00 -10.97
C PHE A 119 16.42 6.89 -11.89
N ASP A 120 17.70 6.94 -12.33
CA ASP A 120 18.24 5.94 -13.24
C ASP A 120 18.45 4.60 -12.57
N ALA A 121 18.94 4.59 -11.33
CA ALA A 121 19.04 3.37 -10.54
C ALA A 121 17.66 2.75 -10.24
N ASP A 122 16.68 3.58 -9.90
CA ASP A 122 15.30 3.14 -9.68
C ASP A 122 14.69 2.57 -10.98
N ALA A 123 14.83 3.27 -12.10
CA ALA A 123 14.34 2.82 -13.41
C ALA A 123 14.97 1.48 -13.84
N ALA A 124 16.27 1.30 -13.62
CA ALA A 124 16.95 0.03 -13.92
C ALA A 124 16.40 -1.13 -13.06
N GLN A 125 16.01 -0.89 -11.81
CA GLN A 125 15.36 -1.90 -10.97
C GLN A 125 13.96 -2.23 -11.49
N LEU A 126 13.17 -1.23 -11.90
CA LEU A 126 11.82 -1.41 -12.45
C LEU A 126 11.83 -2.23 -13.75
N GLU A 127 12.79 -1.96 -14.64
CA GLU A 127 12.94 -2.72 -15.88
C GLU A 127 13.20 -4.21 -15.63
N ARG A 128 14.02 -4.54 -14.62
CA ARG A 128 14.33 -5.94 -14.25
C ARG A 128 13.11 -6.72 -13.73
N VAL A 129 12.13 -6.03 -13.17
CA VAL A 129 10.91 -6.67 -12.62
C VAL A 129 9.72 -6.58 -13.58
N GLY A 130 9.93 -6.14 -14.82
CA GLY A 130 8.91 -6.15 -15.87
C GLY A 130 7.94 -4.98 -15.83
N CYS A 131 8.34 -3.84 -15.26
CA CYS A 131 7.53 -2.62 -15.35
C CYS A 131 7.62 -2.04 -16.78
N GLU A 132 6.48 -1.68 -17.38
CA GLU A 132 6.42 -1.14 -18.73
C GLU A 132 6.64 0.36 -18.79
N MET A 133 6.19 1.10 -17.77
CA MET A 133 6.34 2.55 -17.80
C MET A 133 6.67 3.12 -16.41
N VAL A 134 7.63 4.02 -16.35
CA VAL A 134 7.90 4.86 -15.18
C VAL A 134 7.71 6.32 -15.54
N PHE A 135 7.06 7.07 -14.66
CA PHE A 135 6.93 8.51 -14.82
C PHE A 135 7.34 9.28 -13.57
N SER A 136 7.75 10.49 -13.80
CA SER A 136 8.04 11.48 -12.78
C SER A 136 7.35 12.80 -13.15
N GLY A 137 7.59 13.82 -12.35
CA GLY A 137 7.12 15.18 -12.64
C GLY A 137 7.62 16.15 -11.59
N THR A 138 7.46 17.44 -11.89
CA THR A 138 7.69 18.51 -10.93
C THR A 138 6.39 18.85 -10.18
N LEU A 139 6.52 19.51 -9.02
CA LEU A 139 5.35 20.01 -8.29
C LEU A 139 4.44 20.84 -9.20
N GLN A 140 5.00 21.67 -10.07
CA GLN A 140 4.27 22.53 -10.98
C GLN A 140 3.52 21.78 -12.07
N GLN A 141 4.04 20.62 -12.53
CA GLN A 141 3.35 19.77 -13.47
C GLN A 141 2.14 19.08 -12.83
N PHE A 142 2.24 18.67 -11.56
CA PHE A 142 1.10 18.13 -10.81
C PHE A 142 0.11 19.22 -10.38
N PHE A 143 0.58 20.43 -10.12
CA PHE A 143 -0.22 21.57 -9.65
C PHE A 143 0.03 22.85 -10.48
N PRO A 144 -0.40 22.90 -11.76
CA PRO A 144 -0.01 23.96 -12.69
C PRO A 144 -0.52 25.36 -12.33
N LYS A 145 -1.50 25.46 -11.42
CA LYS A 145 -2.08 26.74 -10.97
C LYS A 145 -1.36 27.37 -9.78
N VAL A 146 -0.38 26.68 -9.17
CA VAL A 146 0.34 27.15 -7.99
C VAL A 146 1.84 27.26 -8.26
N LYS A 147 2.49 28.23 -7.68
CA LYS A 147 3.93 28.50 -7.87
C LYS A 147 4.79 27.84 -6.79
N GLN A 148 4.24 27.66 -5.58
CA GLN A 148 4.96 27.14 -4.42
C GLN A 148 4.11 26.11 -3.67
N ALA A 149 4.76 25.20 -2.94
CA ALA A 149 4.08 24.09 -2.25
C ALA A 149 3.12 24.57 -1.15
N ASP A 150 3.43 25.65 -0.46
CA ASP A 150 2.61 26.27 0.59
C ASP A 150 1.29 26.87 0.09
N GLN A 151 1.17 27.12 -1.22
CA GLN A 151 -0.07 27.57 -1.86
C GLN A 151 -1.04 26.43 -2.18
N ILE A 152 -0.61 25.19 -2.00
CA ILE A 152 -1.45 24.02 -2.27
C ILE A 152 -2.34 23.76 -1.07
N VAL A 153 -3.65 23.94 -1.25
CA VAL A 153 -4.64 23.50 -0.26
C VAL A 153 -4.66 21.99 -0.26
N THR A 154 -4.26 21.39 0.84
CA THR A 154 -4.24 19.93 1.00
C THR A 154 -5.66 19.41 1.16
N ARG A 155 -5.89 18.22 0.60
CA ARG A 155 -7.14 17.49 0.76
C ARG A 155 -7.32 17.05 2.21
N ASP A 156 -8.57 17.06 2.69
CA ASP A 156 -8.93 16.38 3.93
C ASP A 156 -8.67 14.87 3.79
N PRO A 157 -7.79 14.30 4.61
CA PRO A 157 -7.48 12.87 4.55
C PRO A 157 -8.52 11.97 5.23
N GLY A 158 -9.52 12.57 5.90
CA GLY A 158 -10.58 11.89 6.63
C GLY A 158 -10.15 11.36 8.01
N PRO A 159 -11.09 10.74 8.76
CA PRO A 159 -10.90 10.35 10.16
C PRO A 159 -9.81 9.29 10.36
N CYS A 160 -9.51 8.46 9.34
CA CYS A 160 -8.43 7.49 9.43
C CYS A 160 -7.04 8.11 9.54
N ALA A 161 -6.92 9.41 9.32
CA ALA A 161 -5.67 10.15 9.46
C ALA A 161 -5.40 10.62 10.90
N GLU A 162 -6.35 10.48 11.80
CA GLU A 162 -6.22 10.94 13.18
C GLU A 162 -5.47 9.92 14.05
N GLY A 163 -4.76 10.40 15.07
CA GLY A 163 -3.96 9.58 15.97
C GLY A 163 -2.68 9.03 15.33
N LEU A 164 -1.88 8.32 16.08
CA LEU A 164 -0.66 7.60 15.68
C LEU A 164 0.24 8.38 14.69
N GLU A 165 0.39 7.92 13.45
CA GLU A 165 1.19 8.61 12.42
C GLU A 165 0.65 10.02 12.13
N GLY A 166 -0.66 10.21 12.12
CA GLY A 166 -1.25 11.53 11.89
C GLY A 166 -0.96 12.52 13.02
N ALA A 167 -0.97 12.07 14.26
CA ALA A 167 -0.59 12.87 15.42
C ALA A 167 0.92 13.16 15.45
N SER A 168 1.76 12.16 15.13
CA SER A 168 3.21 12.30 15.09
C SER A 168 3.69 13.15 13.90
N ARG A 169 2.90 13.24 12.84
CA ARG A 169 3.24 13.91 11.57
C ARG A 169 2.11 14.81 11.10
N PRO A 170 1.82 15.96 11.77
CA PRO A 170 0.73 16.86 11.40
C PRO A 170 0.79 17.27 9.91
N GLY A 171 -0.34 17.16 9.19
CA GLY A 171 -0.45 17.49 7.76
C GLY A 171 0.05 16.41 6.79
N HIS A 172 0.77 15.40 7.26
CA HIS A 172 1.34 14.33 6.43
C HIS A 172 0.28 13.66 5.54
N PHE A 173 -0.81 13.19 6.12
CA PHE A 173 -1.86 12.48 5.38
C PHE A 173 -2.67 13.40 4.45
N GLY A 174 -2.81 14.67 4.78
CA GLY A 174 -3.33 15.68 3.85
C GLY A 174 -2.45 15.80 2.60
N GLY A 175 -1.13 15.84 2.79
CA GLY A 175 -0.15 15.81 1.70
C GLY A 175 -0.22 14.53 0.88
N VAL A 176 -0.34 13.35 1.53
CA VAL A 176 -0.50 12.05 0.85
C VAL A 176 -1.80 12.01 0.04
N ALA A 177 -2.94 12.35 0.64
CA ALA A 177 -4.23 12.34 -0.06
C ALA A 177 -4.22 13.27 -1.28
N THR A 178 -3.60 14.45 -1.14
CA THR A 178 -3.51 15.45 -2.20
C THR A 178 -2.71 14.94 -3.40
N ILE A 179 -1.54 14.36 -3.19
CA ILE A 179 -0.73 13.84 -4.30
C ILE A 179 -1.33 12.56 -4.88
N CYS A 180 -1.84 11.66 -4.05
CA CYS A 180 -2.47 10.43 -4.53
C CYS A 180 -3.70 10.72 -5.41
N GLU A 181 -4.51 11.73 -5.08
CA GLU A 181 -5.58 12.17 -5.99
C GLU A 181 -5.05 12.56 -7.37
N ARG A 182 -3.96 13.34 -7.42
CA ARG A 182 -3.34 13.73 -8.69
C ARG A 182 -2.82 12.53 -9.47
N LEU A 183 -2.10 11.64 -8.79
CA LEU A 183 -1.57 10.41 -9.38
C LEU A 183 -2.69 9.49 -9.89
N PHE A 184 -3.77 9.32 -9.12
CA PHE A 184 -4.92 8.52 -9.55
C PHE A 184 -5.59 9.13 -10.79
N ARG A 185 -5.73 10.46 -10.86
CA ARG A 185 -6.25 11.14 -12.05
C ARG A 185 -5.31 11.05 -13.26
N VAL A 186 -4.01 10.98 -13.05
CA VAL A 186 -3.03 10.72 -14.12
C VAL A 186 -3.19 9.31 -14.67
N VAL A 187 -3.20 8.31 -13.80
CA VAL A 187 -3.28 6.91 -14.22
C VAL A 187 -4.69 6.51 -14.65
N GLY A 188 -5.72 7.02 -13.98
CA GLY A 188 -7.13 6.68 -14.24
C GLY A 188 -7.57 5.35 -13.63
N PRO A 189 -8.69 4.77 -14.10
CA PRO A 189 -9.20 3.50 -13.61
C PRO A 189 -8.21 2.34 -13.78
N GLY A 190 -8.17 1.44 -12.81
CA GLY A 190 -7.26 0.29 -12.74
C GLY A 190 -7.03 -0.12 -11.30
N ARG A 191 -5.93 -0.80 -11.02
CA ARG A 191 -5.51 -1.19 -9.67
C ARG A 191 -4.30 -0.40 -9.22
N ALA A 192 -4.31 0.10 -7.97
CA ALA A 192 -3.16 0.76 -7.37
C ALA A 192 -2.67 -0.04 -6.15
N TYR A 193 -1.37 -0.31 -6.12
CA TYR A 193 -0.73 -1.21 -5.15
C TYR A 193 0.00 -0.42 -4.09
N PHE A 194 -0.29 -0.71 -2.82
CA PHE A 194 0.31 -0.07 -1.65
C PHE A 194 0.80 -1.13 -0.66
N GLY A 195 1.89 -0.83 0.04
CA GLY A 195 2.40 -1.71 1.09
C GLY A 195 1.61 -1.57 2.40
N GLU A 196 1.28 -2.69 3.05
CA GLU A 196 0.63 -2.72 4.36
C GLU A 196 1.52 -2.12 5.47
N LYS A 197 2.84 -2.07 5.25
CA LYS A 197 3.80 -1.42 6.16
C LYS A 197 3.35 -0.01 6.57
N ASP A 198 2.82 0.76 5.65
CA ASP A 198 2.27 2.09 5.91
C ASP A 198 0.74 1.98 6.12
N PHE A 199 0.35 1.20 7.15
CA PHE A 199 -1.04 0.77 7.37
C PHE A 199 -2.04 1.93 7.40
N GLN A 200 -1.78 2.97 8.21
CA GLN A 200 -2.69 4.13 8.30
C GLN A 200 -2.80 4.87 6.96
N GLN A 201 -1.70 4.98 6.21
CA GLN A 201 -1.73 5.47 4.83
C GLN A 201 -2.65 4.63 3.94
N SER A 202 -2.63 3.30 4.08
CA SER A 202 -3.49 2.42 3.29
C SER A 202 -4.99 2.67 3.54
N LEU A 203 -5.37 3.06 4.75
CA LEU A 203 -6.74 3.43 5.08
C LEU A 203 -7.14 4.76 4.41
N VAL A 204 -6.26 5.76 4.47
CA VAL A 204 -6.46 7.07 3.82
C VAL A 204 -6.62 6.93 2.31
N VAL A 205 -5.74 6.17 1.64
CA VAL A 205 -5.83 6.00 0.18
C VAL A 205 -7.03 5.15 -0.24
N LYS A 206 -7.45 4.18 0.57
CA LYS A 206 -8.70 3.43 0.35
C LYS A 206 -9.94 4.33 0.44
N GLN A 207 -9.97 5.24 1.40
CA GLN A 207 -11.04 6.22 1.51
C GLN A 207 -11.05 7.15 0.30
N LEU A 208 -9.89 7.72 -0.07
CA LEU A 208 -9.75 8.57 -1.24
C LEU A 208 -10.23 7.87 -2.53
N ALA A 209 -9.83 6.62 -2.75
CA ALA A 209 -10.23 5.86 -3.93
C ALA A 209 -11.74 5.61 -3.97
N ARG A 210 -12.38 5.33 -2.82
CA ARG A 210 -13.85 5.21 -2.73
C ARG A 210 -14.57 6.51 -3.08
N GLU A 211 -14.06 7.65 -2.63
CA GLU A 211 -14.63 8.96 -2.94
C GLU A 211 -14.47 9.34 -4.42
N LEU A 212 -13.38 8.93 -5.06
CA LEU A 212 -13.13 9.17 -6.48
C LEU A 212 -13.83 8.14 -7.39
N GLY A 213 -14.21 6.97 -6.86
CA GLY A 213 -14.72 5.84 -7.63
C GLY A 213 -13.64 5.01 -8.34
N PHE A 214 -12.36 5.37 -8.18
CA PHE A 214 -11.18 4.66 -8.72
C PHE A 214 -9.89 5.14 -8.02
N PRO A 215 -8.76 4.41 -8.15
CA PRO A 215 -8.62 3.01 -8.60
C PRO A 215 -9.09 2.01 -7.52
N GLU A 216 -9.11 0.73 -7.86
CA GLU A 216 -9.15 -0.33 -6.84
C GLU A 216 -7.83 -0.33 -6.05
N ILE A 217 -7.89 -0.25 -4.72
CA ILE A 217 -6.68 -0.28 -3.88
C ILE A 217 -6.36 -1.72 -3.45
N VAL A 218 -5.21 -2.21 -3.90
CA VAL A 218 -4.64 -3.50 -3.48
C VAL A 218 -3.57 -3.24 -2.42
N VAL A 219 -3.78 -3.76 -1.21
CA VAL A 219 -2.79 -3.68 -0.13
C VAL A 219 -2.00 -4.98 -0.09
N CYS A 220 -0.67 -4.87 -0.21
CA CYS A 220 0.25 -6.00 -0.22
C CYS A 220 0.94 -6.15 1.13
N PRO A 221 1.23 -7.39 1.56
CA PRO A 221 1.90 -7.66 2.83
C PRO A 221 3.26 -6.95 2.96
N THR A 222 3.66 -6.69 4.21
CA THR A 222 4.95 -6.10 4.53
C THR A 222 6.09 -7.07 4.17
N VAL A 223 7.00 -6.64 3.30
CA VAL A 223 8.22 -7.39 2.96
C VAL A 223 9.31 -7.07 3.99
N ARG A 224 10.01 -8.12 4.43
CA ARG A 224 11.04 -8.02 5.48
C ARG A 224 12.39 -8.50 4.99
N GLU A 225 13.45 -7.94 5.56
CA GLU A 225 14.81 -8.47 5.44
C GLU A 225 14.91 -9.83 6.15
N PRO A 226 15.94 -10.65 5.87
CA PRO A 226 16.17 -11.91 6.59
C PRO A 226 16.30 -11.73 8.12
N SER A 227 16.69 -10.54 8.57
CA SER A 227 16.72 -10.15 9.99
C SER A 227 15.32 -9.98 10.61
N GLY A 228 14.27 -9.95 9.82
CA GLY A 228 12.89 -9.61 10.19
C GLY A 228 12.57 -8.11 10.10
N LEU A 229 13.57 -7.24 9.92
CA LEU A 229 13.34 -5.80 9.79
C LEU A 229 12.52 -5.51 8.52
N ALA A 230 11.44 -4.72 8.64
CA ALA A 230 10.66 -4.30 7.48
C ALA A 230 11.50 -3.43 6.53
N TYR A 231 11.42 -3.69 5.21
CA TYR A 231 12.11 -2.84 4.24
C TYR A 231 11.60 -1.40 4.29
N SER A 232 12.54 -0.47 4.32
CA SER A 232 12.29 0.97 4.30
C SER A 232 13.45 1.70 3.64
N SER A 233 13.16 2.75 2.85
CA SER A 233 14.20 3.64 2.33
C SER A 233 15.02 4.34 3.43
N ARG A 234 14.53 4.36 4.67
CA ARG A 234 15.27 4.89 5.83
C ARG A 234 16.28 3.90 6.42
N ASN A 235 16.21 2.61 6.08
CA ASN A 235 17.15 1.61 6.61
C ASN A 235 18.59 1.89 6.21
N VAL A 236 18.83 2.58 5.09
CA VAL A 236 20.19 2.99 4.66
C VAL A 236 20.85 4.03 5.60
N LEU A 237 20.07 4.67 6.47
CA LEU A 237 20.55 5.65 7.43
C LEU A 237 20.98 5.02 8.75
N LEU A 238 20.72 3.72 8.95
CA LEU A 238 21.08 2.99 10.15
C LEU A 238 22.53 2.49 10.05
N THR A 239 23.28 2.62 11.12
CA THR A 239 24.53 1.87 11.32
C THR A 239 24.19 0.38 11.48
N ASP A 240 25.18 -0.51 11.35
CA ASP A 240 24.98 -1.95 11.56
C ASP A 240 24.43 -2.27 12.95
N ALA A 241 24.91 -1.59 13.99
CA ALA A 241 24.40 -1.74 15.36
C ALA A 241 22.94 -1.27 15.49
N GLU A 242 22.61 -0.12 14.91
CA GLU A 242 21.24 0.39 14.89
C GLU A 242 20.31 -0.50 14.05
N ARG A 243 20.79 -1.07 12.92
CA ARG A 243 20.03 -2.01 12.12
C ARG A 243 19.70 -3.28 12.91
N GLN A 244 20.67 -3.81 13.65
CA GLN A 244 20.43 -4.94 14.53
C GLN A 244 19.45 -4.60 15.65
N GLN A 245 19.58 -3.43 16.26
CA GLN A 245 18.69 -2.92 17.29
C GLN A 245 17.26 -2.76 16.75
N ALA A 246 17.08 -2.22 15.54
CA ALA A 246 15.79 -2.01 14.90
C ALA A 246 14.98 -3.30 14.73
N THR A 247 15.61 -4.47 14.73
CA THR A 247 14.89 -5.77 14.66
C THR A 247 13.97 -6.00 15.84
N CYS A 248 14.11 -5.25 16.95
CA CYS A 248 13.21 -5.38 18.09
C CYS A 248 11.76 -5.01 17.73
N LEU A 249 11.53 -4.13 16.73
CA LEU A 249 10.19 -3.77 16.28
C LEU A 249 9.45 -5.02 15.77
N SER A 250 10.05 -5.75 14.83
CA SER A 250 9.45 -6.96 14.31
C SER A 250 9.37 -8.09 15.34
N LYS A 251 10.40 -8.22 16.22
CA LYS A 251 10.36 -9.20 17.33
C LYS A 251 9.18 -8.95 18.25
N ALA A 252 8.90 -7.69 18.61
CA ALA A 252 7.76 -7.29 19.43
C ALA A 252 6.44 -7.67 18.76
N LEU A 253 6.30 -7.38 17.47
CA LEU A 253 5.11 -7.75 16.69
C LEU A 253 4.92 -9.27 16.60
N PHE A 254 5.99 -10.03 16.38
CA PHE A 254 5.92 -11.49 16.34
C PHE A 254 5.67 -12.11 17.72
N ALA A 255 6.20 -11.54 18.80
CA ALA A 255 5.87 -11.96 20.16
C ALA A 255 4.36 -11.76 20.43
N LEU A 256 3.85 -10.61 20.00
CA LEU A 256 2.42 -10.31 20.11
C LEU A 256 1.55 -11.28 19.33
N ARG A 257 1.94 -11.64 18.09
CA ARG A 257 1.23 -12.63 17.28
C ARG A 257 1.25 -14.02 17.95
N ARG A 258 2.37 -14.43 18.52
CA ARG A 258 2.43 -15.68 19.31
C ARG A 258 1.47 -15.64 20.51
N ALA A 259 1.41 -14.53 21.23
CA ALA A 259 0.46 -14.35 22.33
C ALA A 259 -0.99 -14.45 21.87
N TRP A 260 -1.31 -13.87 20.71
CA TRP A 260 -2.61 -13.97 20.05
C TRP A 260 -2.96 -15.43 19.69
N HIS A 261 -2.06 -16.17 19.05
CA HIS A 261 -2.25 -17.58 18.72
C HIS A 261 -2.40 -18.47 19.97
N ASN A 262 -1.77 -18.08 21.08
CA ASN A 262 -1.95 -18.74 22.39
C ASN A 262 -3.23 -18.31 23.13
N GLY A 263 -4.15 -17.63 22.44
CA GLY A 263 -5.48 -17.32 22.97
C GLY A 263 -5.60 -15.97 23.70
N LYS A 264 -4.53 -15.18 23.84
CA LYS A 264 -4.65 -13.83 24.41
C LYS A 264 -5.48 -12.94 23.48
N ARG A 265 -6.44 -12.20 24.06
CA ARG A 265 -7.33 -11.31 23.30
C ARG A 265 -7.48 -9.94 23.93
N ASP A 266 -7.17 -9.78 25.21
CA ASP A 266 -7.28 -8.50 25.90
C ASP A 266 -6.26 -7.50 25.36
N ALA A 267 -6.73 -6.33 24.94
CA ALA A 267 -5.91 -5.30 24.30
C ALA A 267 -4.80 -4.77 25.22
N ILE A 268 -5.06 -4.66 26.51
CA ILE A 268 -4.09 -4.16 27.49
C ILE A 268 -2.99 -5.20 27.70
N GLU A 269 -3.35 -6.48 27.88
CA GLU A 269 -2.36 -7.55 28.01
C GLU A 269 -1.49 -7.69 26.76
N LEU A 270 -2.10 -7.64 25.57
CA LEU A 270 -1.39 -7.70 24.31
C LEU A 270 -0.42 -6.53 24.18
N ARG A 271 -0.86 -5.31 24.46
CA ARG A 271 0.01 -4.12 24.42
C ARG A 271 1.18 -4.24 25.38
N THR A 272 0.98 -4.80 26.58
CA THR A 272 2.04 -5.04 27.56
C THR A 272 3.12 -5.99 27.00
N VAL A 273 2.73 -7.05 26.28
CA VAL A 273 3.68 -7.96 25.60
C VAL A 273 4.54 -7.20 24.60
N MET A 274 3.94 -6.33 23.80
CA MET A 274 4.65 -5.55 22.78
C MET A 274 5.65 -4.55 23.43
N LEU A 275 5.21 -3.82 24.44
CA LEU A 275 6.04 -2.85 25.16
C LEU A 275 7.24 -3.50 25.83
N HIS A 276 7.03 -4.65 26.46
CA HIS A 276 8.11 -5.41 27.11
C HIS A 276 9.26 -5.76 26.13
N GLU A 277 8.93 -6.23 24.92
CA GLU A 277 9.92 -6.55 23.88
C GLU A 277 10.65 -5.30 23.36
N LEU A 278 9.94 -4.19 23.23
CA LEU A 278 10.51 -2.93 22.76
C LEU A 278 11.45 -2.29 23.79
N GLU A 279 11.11 -2.37 25.07
CA GLU A 279 11.96 -1.90 26.18
C GLU A 279 13.28 -2.65 26.22
N HIS A 280 13.25 -3.98 26.04
CA HIS A 280 14.49 -4.80 25.96
C HIS A 280 15.32 -4.47 24.72
N GLY A 281 14.69 -3.98 23.64
CA GLY A 281 15.37 -3.51 22.45
C GLY A 281 16.11 -2.18 22.61
N GLY A 282 15.86 -1.44 23.69
CA GLY A 282 16.51 -0.17 23.98
C GLY A 282 16.20 0.95 22.99
N VAL A 283 15.03 0.90 22.32
CA VAL A 283 14.57 1.91 21.37
C VAL A 283 13.66 2.94 22.04
N GLN A 284 13.63 4.15 21.50
CA GLN A 284 12.70 5.16 21.99
C GLN A 284 11.33 4.97 21.33
N VAL A 285 10.40 4.34 22.05
CA VAL A 285 9.04 4.10 21.58
C VAL A 285 8.24 5.40 21.51
N GLU A 286 7.65 5.71 20.36
CA GLU A 286 6.71 6.83 20.20
C GLU A 286 5.28 6.36 20.40
N TYR A 287 4.92 5.22 19.82
CA TYR A 287 3.69 4.51 20.12
C TYR A 287 3.85 2.99 19.92
N ALA A 288 3.07 2.22 20.66
CA ALA A 288 2.93 0.79 20.53
C ALA A 288 1.45 0.46 20.82
N GLU A 289 0.65 0.27 19.77
CA GLU A 289 -0.80 0.33 19.84
C GLU A 289 -1.47 -0.81 19.08
N LEU A 290 -2.71 -1.06 19.44
CA LEU A 290 -3.61 -1.98 18.75
C LEU A 290 -4.79 -1.21 18.18
N ARG A 291 -5.29 -1.62 17.01
CA ARG A 291 -6.53 -1.10 16.43
C ARG A 291 -7.35 -2.24 15.82
N ASP A 292 -8.68 -2.09 15.77
CA ASP A 292 -9.47 -2.92 14.87
C ASP A 292 -9.22 -2.46 13.44
N PRO A 293 -8.74 -3.34 12.56
CA PRO A 293 -8.39 -2.96 11.19
C PRO A 293 -9.58 -2.59 10.31
N HIS A 294 -10.81 -2.86 10.75
CA HIS A 294 -12.04 -2.51 10.05
C HIS A 294 -12.80 -1.33 10.67
N ALA A 295 -12.41 -0.94 11.90
CA ALA A 295 -13.04 0.14 12.65
C ALA A 295 -11.97 1.02 13.30
N TRP A 296 -11.42 1.95 12.52
CA TRP A 296 -10.40 2.87 13.03
C TRP A 296 -10.97 3.77 14.13
N THR A 297 -10.28 3.82 15.26
CA THR A 297 -10.55 4.75 16.36
C THR A 297 -9.25 5.44 16.78
N VAL A 298 -9.34 6.64 17.29
CA VAL A 298 -8.18 7.37 17.84
C VAL A 298 -7.78 6.77 19.19
N GLU A 299 -8.77 6.45 20.01
CA GLU A 299 -8.59 5.86 21.33
C GLU A 299 -8.09 4.42 21.22
N SER A 300 -7.22 4.05 22.15
CA SER A 300 -6.74 2.68 22.29
C SER A 300 -7.88 1.77 22.76
N PRO A 301 -8.09 0.60 22.15
CA PRO A 301 -9.08 -0.35 22.60
C PRO A 301 -8.73 -0.87 23.99
N THR A 302 -9.78 -1.21 24.75
CA THR A 302 -9.71 -1.89 26.03
C THR A 302 -10.54 -3.17 25.99
N GLY A 303 -10.09 -4.21 26.71
CA GLY A 303 -10.78 -5.51 26.74
C GLY A 303 -10.55 -6.38 25.49
N PRO A 304 -11.38 -7.42 25.32
CA PRO A 304 -11.17 -8.45 24.31
C PRO A 304 -11.35 -7.95 22.87
N MET A 305 -10.43 -8.31 21.99
CA MET A 305 -10.47 -8.01 20.57
C MET A 305 -10.76 -9.26 19.73
N LEU A 306 -11.62 -9.13 18.72
CA LEU A 306 -11.88 -10.18 17.74
C LEU A 306 -10.88 -10.14 16.58
N ARG A 307 -10.38 -8.97 16.27
CA ARG A 307 -9.39 -8.69 15.22
C ARG A 307 -8.44 -7.61 15.73
N ALA A 308 -7.18 -7.72 15.37
CA ALA A 308 -6.21 -6.73 15.81
C ALA A 308 -5.12 -6.47 14.77
N GLN A 309 -4.89 -5.20 14.51
CA GLN A 309 -3.70 -4.66 13.85
C GLN A 309 -2.78 -4.08 14.94
N ALA A 310 -1.62 -4.66 15.10
CA ALA A 310 -0.56 -4.12 15.94
C ALA A 310 0.24 -3.08 15.16
N LEU A 311 0.52 -1.94 15.77
CA LEU A 311 1.19 -0.79 15.15
C LEU A 311 2.27 -0.26 16.09
N VAL A 312 3.48 -0.04 15.58
CA VAL A 312 4.59 0.48 16.37
C VAL A 312 5.33 1.58 15.62
N ALA A 313 5.71 2.62 16.33
CA ALA A 313 6.71 3.59 15.89
C ALA A 313 7.75 3.78 16.98
N ALA A 314 9.01 3.78 16.58
CA ALA A 314 10.13 4.01 17.49
C ALA A 314 11.27 4.72 16.79
N ARG A 315 12.13 5.38 17.59
CA ARG A 315 13.41 5.91 17.14
C ARG A 315 14.53 4.95 17.51
N VAL A 316 15.37 4.68 16.52
CA VAL A 316 16.62 3.96 16.67
C VAL A 316 17.73 4.95 16.32
N GLY A 317 18.47 5.39 17.29
CA GLY A 317 19.35 6.56 17.12
C GLY A 317 18.55 7.78 16.61
N LYS A 318 18.92 8.30 15.45
CA LYS A 318 18.25 9.44 14.82
C LYS A 318 17.15 9.04 13.82
N VAL A 319 17.01 7.75 13.53
CA VAL A 319 16.10 7.23 12.50
C VAL A 319 14.78 6.83 13.12
N ARG A 320 13.69 7.40 12.63
CA ARG A 320 12.34 7.02 13.00
C ARG A 320 11.86 5.90 12.08
N LEU A 321 11.43 4.80 12.68
CA LEU A 321 10.93 3.61 12.00
C LEU A 321 9.51 3.30 12.44
N ILE A 322 8.73 2.75 11.52
CA ILE A 322 7.40 2.20 11.78
C ILE A 322 7.33 0.76 11.31
N ASP A 323 6.54 -0.02 12.01
CA ASP A 323 6.21 -1.37 11.60
C ASP A 323 4.79 -1.73 12.08
N ASN A 324 4.21 -2.77 11.49
CA ASN A 324 2.91 -3.25 11.92
C ASN A 324 2.72 -4.72 11.55
N LEU A 325 1.72 -5.35 12.17
CA LEU A 325 1.39 -6.74 11.90
C LEU A 325 -0.09 -6.99 12.20
N ARG A 326 -0.76 -7.68 11.29
CA ARG A 326 -2.10 -8.22 11.50
C ARG A 326 -2.02 -9.49 12.35
N LEU A 327 -2.74 -9.55 13.48
CA LEU A 327 -2.64 -10.66 14.41
C LEU A 327 -3.57 -11.84 14.08
N ASP A 328 -4.70 -11.55 13.46
CA ASP A 328 -5.77 -12.51 13.13
C ASP A 328 -5.68 -13.06 11.68
N ARG A 329 -4.52 -12.90 11.02
CA ARG A 329 -4.21 -13.49 9.71
C ARG A 329 -2.92 -14.28 9.80
N ASP A 330 -2.87 -15.41 9.06
CA ASP A 330 -1.67 -16.24 8.93
C ASP A 330 -0.82 -15.88 7.71
N ASP A 331 -1.32 -15.00 6.85
CA ASP A 331 -0.77 -14.72 5.51
C ASP A 331 0.57 -13.95 5.53
N ASP A 332 0.99 -13.41 6.68
CA ASP A 332 2.25 -12.66 6.83
C ASP A 332 3.49 -13.56 7.04
N VAL A 333 3.36 -14.86 6.86
CA VAL A 333 4.48 -15.84 6.90
C VAL A 333 5.05 -16.06 5.49
N GLY A 334 4.99 -15.05 4.64
CA GLY A 334 5.49 -15.08 3.28
C GLY A 334 6.96 -14.74 3.18
N ALA A 335 7.75 -15.71 2.75
CA ALA A 335 9.16 -15.69 2.38
C ALA A 335 10.16 -15.67 3.56
N GLN A 336 10.35 -16.84 4.17
CA GLN A 336 11.68 -17.26 4.59
C GLN A 336 12.50 -17.68 3.37
#